data_f9f026ddf93d48f20698556567ba8097
#
_entry.id   f9f026ddf93d48f20698556567ba8097
#
_cell.length_a   1.000
_cell.length_b   1.000
_cell.length_c   1.000
_cell.angle_alpha   90.00
_cell.angle_beta   90.00
_cell.angle_gamma   90.00
#
_symmetry.space_group_name_H-M   'P 1'
#
loop_
_entity.id
_entity.type
_entity.pdbx_description
1 polymer ?
#
loop_
_entity_poly.entity_id
_entity_poly.type
_entity_poly.pdbx_seq_one_letter_code
_entity_poly.pdbx_strand_id
1 'polypeptide(L)'
;MTTRRALLEGIAAAGGLNAAVAALGALGGMAPTPAQAAAPALPRGGKPVIVIGGGIAGLVTALELKRAGWPVKLLEASDRPGGRCLTLRAGDTVREADGTTQKVEWDSAPHLYMNPGPARIPHHHRGILGYCRQLGVALEPLVNQNGAALAEGPDGPVPLRQVNAGLRGVVAELAAKGLARGTLEAPLTVSDLEALRAMLRGFGALDHELRWQGSSRAGWAERPGLEPGKAVAPLDLRALLNPVLWRGATFAEGIDYAATMLQPTGGIDAIARALAKALGDSLVLQAEVFALRRVPGGARVEWRDRRRGGKLKQETAAQVVLALPAPVLAALDTDLSARRRDALRDLFYASAGKLAFQCDRRFWEDEHAIYGGISFSARDVNQLWYPSHGFHARRGILLGAYIWGGAAGARFAGRTPQQRAEAAVADGAALHPDYAKAVAKPVSVAWGNMPLARGAWVEWTEPQLAQSYPMLRGPEGPYHFAGEHLSHQTAWMEGAVISAWAALEGMARA
;
A
#
# COMPACT_ATOMS: atom_id res chain seq x y z
N MET A 1 43.21 -6.58 5.36
CA MET A 1 41.99 -5.98 5.93
C MET A 1 40.99 -7.12 6.14
N THR A 2 40.65 -7.42 7.37
CA THR A 2 39.65 -8.47 7.71
C THR A 2 38.27 -7.99 7.25
N THR A 3 37.58 -8.74 6.43
CA THR A 3 36.24 -8.37 5.98
C THR A 3 35.26 -8.46 7.16
N ARG A 4 34.18 -7.66 7.13
CA ARG A 4 33.10 -7.67 8.14
C ARG A 4 32.53 -9.10 8.35
N ARG A 5 32.51 -9.90 7.28
CA ARG A 5 32.10 -11.31 7.29
C ARG A 5 33.10 -12.17 8.08
N ALA A 6 34.40 -12.06 7.80
CA ALA A 6 35.43 -12.82 8.51
C ALA A 6 35.51 -12.49 10.02
N LEU A 7 35.17 -11.23 10.39
CA LEU A 7 35.07 -10.82 11.80
C LEU A 7 33.87 -11.50 12.49
N LEU A 8 32.71 -11.54 11.83
CA LEU A 8 31.51 -12.19 12.36
C LEU A 8 31.65 -13.73 12.45
N GLU A 9 32.29 -14.33 11.47
CA GLU A 9 32.64 -15.75 11.50
C GLU A 9 33.62 -16.08 12.64
N GLY A 10 34.60 -15.22 12.89
CA GLY A 10 35.51 -15.34 14.03
C GLY A 10 34.83 -15.20 15.40
N ILE A 11 33.89 -14.29 15.53
CA ILE A 11 33.09 -14.10 16.77
C ILE A 11 32.14 -15.28 17.00
N ALA A 12 31.51 -15.81 15.94
CA ALA A 12 30.65 -16.98 16.03
C ALA A 12 31.45 -18.26 16.42
N ALA A 13 32.65 -18.41 15.89
CA ALA A 13 33.53 -19.53 16.24
C ALA A 13 34.07 -19.45 17.68
N ALA A 14 34.29 -18.26 18.21
CA ALA A 14 34.82 -18.05 19.57
C ALA A 14 33.77 -18.00 20.67
N GLY A 15 32.56 -17.56 20.40
CA GLY A 15 31.53 -17.27 21.40
C GLY A 15 30.13 -17.83 21.11
N GLY A 16 29.98 -18.62 20.05
CA GLY A 16 28.71 -19.21 19.63
C GLY A 16 27.75 -18.21 19.00
N LEU A 17 26.56 -18.70 18.60
CA LEU A 17 25.55 -17.91 17.89
C LEU A 17 25.08 -16.68 18.68
N ASN A 18 24.97 -16.80 20.00
CA ASN A 18 24.56 -15.67 20.87
C ASN A 18 25.58 -14.53 20.87
N ALA A 19 26.88 -14.83 20.82
CA ALA A 19 27.92 -13.80 20.74
C ALA A 19 27.93 -13.16 19.34
N ALA A 20 27.67 -13.91 18.28
CA ALA A 20 27.54 -13.38 16.93
C ALA A 20 26.27 -12.50 16.81
N VAL A 21 25.15 -12.87 17.41
CA VAL A 21 23.92 -12.07 17.45
C VAL A 21 24.12 -10.81 18.30
N ALA A 22 24.80 -10.89 19.44
CA ALA A 22 25.12 -9.73 20.26
C ALA A 22 26.11 -8.79 19.54
N ALA A 23 27.10 -9.34 18.82
CA ALA A 23 28.03 -8.55 17.99
C ALA A 23 27.34 -7.95 16.76
N LEU A 24 26.39 -8.65 16.14
CA LEU A 24 25.51 -8.11 15.12
C LEU A 24 24.63 -7.00 15.68
N GLY A 25 24.11 -7.15 16.90
CA GLY A 25 23.39 -6.12 17.63
C GLY A 25 24.28 -4.90 17.94
N ALA A 26 25.51 -5.12 18.38
CA ALA A 26 26.48 -4.06 18.68
C ALA A 26 27.09 -3.41 17.42
N LEU A 27 27.34 -4.21 16.37
CA LEU A 27 27.82 -3.73 15.06
C LEU A 27 26.68 -3.29 14.14
N GLY A 28 25.48 -3.84 14.36
CA GLY A 28 24.21 -3.44 13.77
C GLY A 28 23.50 -2.38 14.60
N GLY A 29 24.09 -1.90 15.67
CA GLY A 29 23.75 -0.68 16.40
C GLY A 29 23.80 0.62 15.60
N MET A 30 23.75 0.49 14.29
CA MET A 30 23.04 1.43 13.46
C MET A 30 21.55 1.21 13.71
N ALA A 31 21.06 1.66 14.87
CA ALA A 31 19.70 2.17 14.94
C ALA A 31 19.50 2.96 13.65
N PRO A 32 18.37 2.81 12.91
CA PRO A 32 18.11 3.66 11.77
C PRO A 32 18.33 5.08 12.26
N THR A 33 19.32 5.74 11.70
CA THR A 33 19.74 7.08 12.12
C THR A 33 18.46 7.92 12.20
N PRO A 34 18.18 8.64 13.28
CA PRO A 34 17.00 9.52 13.37
C PRO A 34 16.86 10.46 12.17
N ALA A 35 17.95 10.69 11.43
CA ALA A 35 18.03 11.47 10.20
C ALA A 35 17.16 10.96 9.03
N GLN A 36 16.78 9.68 8.98
CA GLN A 36 15.91 9.16 7.90
C GLN A 36 14.40 9.38 8.13
N ALA A 37 14.01 9.94 9.26
CA ALA A 37 12.62 10.18 9.62
C ALA A 37 12.25 11.68 9.68
N ALA A 38 13.13 12.58 9.31
CA ALA A 38 12.91 14.02 9.32
C ALA A 38 13.11 14.62 7.94
N ALA A 39 12.29 15.62 7.60
CA ALA A 39 12.51 16.41 6.40
C ALA A 39 13.92 17.06 6.43
N PRO A 40 14.55 17.22 5.26
CA PRO A 40 15.87 17.84 5.18
C PRO A 40 15.82 19.29 5.69
N ALA A 41 16.88 19.72 6.36
CA ALA A 41 17.05 21.11 6.74
C ALA A 41 17.28 21.96 5.49
N LEU A 42 16.37 22.86 5.18
CA LEU A 42 16.50 23.81 4.09
C LEU A 42 17.07 25.13 4.58
N PRO A 43 17.86 25.85 3.75
CA PRO A 43 18.25 27.22 4.06
C PRO A 43 17.02 28.11 4.23
N ARG A 44 17.07 29.07 5.14
CA ARG A 44 15.96 30.00 5.36
C ARG A 44 15.86 31.00 4.21
N GLY A 45 14.65 31.08 3.65
CA GLY A 45 14.36 31.91 2.48
C GLY A 45 15.03 31.36 1.22
N GLY A 46 14.47 31.66 0.09
CA GLY A 46 14.98 31.21 -1.20
C GLY A 46 14.30 31.91 -2.35
N LYS A 47 14.65 31.50 -3.57
CA LYS A 47 14.02 32.00 -4.80
C LYS A 47 12.60 31.42 -4.93
N PRO A 48 11.70 32.11 -5.68
CA PRO A 48 10.34 31.61 -5.92
C PRO A 48 10.33 30.19 -6.54
N VAL A 49 9.47 29.31 -6.01
CA VAL A 49 9.27 27.93 -6.46
C VAL A 49 7.80 27.71 -6.85
N ILE A 50 7.58 27.07 -7.99
CA ILE A 50 6.27 26.51 -8.34
C ILE A 50 6.35 24.99 -8.22
N VAL A 51 5.42 24.41 -7.47
CA VAL A 51 5.22 22.96 -7.38
C VAL A 51 4.01 22.59 -8.23
N ILE A 52 4.12 21.57 -9.07
CA ILE A 52 3.05 21.12 -9.96
C ILE A 52 2.62 19.71 -9.56
N GLY A 53 1.33 19.60 -9.19
CA GLY A 53 0.71 18.37 -8.70
C GLY A 53 0.53 18.34 -7.17
N GLY A 54 -0.74 18.32 -6.73
CA GLY A 54 -1.16 18.32 -5.33
C GLY A 54 -1.30 16.92 -4.72
N GLY A 55 -0.56 15.93 -5.20
CA GLY A 55 -0.37 14.62 -4.55
C GLY A 55 0.48 14.74 -3.27
N ILE A 56 0.67 13.64 -2.53
CA ILE A 56 1.47 13.65 -1.29
C ILE A 56 2.88 14.25 -1.52
N ALA A 57 3.55 13.84 -2.58
CA ALA A 57 4.90 14.37 -2.87
C ALA A 57 4.91 15.91 -3.04
N GLY A 58 4.00 16.45 -3.84
CA GLY A 58 3.92 17.89 -4.05
C GLY A 58 3.47 18.67 -2.81
N LEU A 59 2.50 18.13 -2.07
CA LEU A 59 2.03 18.74 -0.81
C LEU A 59 3.15 18.80 0.23
N VAL A 60 3.92 17.71 0.40
CA VAL A 60 5.07 17.66 1.31
C VAL A 60 6.16 18.62 0.85
N THR A 61 6.52 18.61 -0.43
CA THR A 61 7.52 19.53 -0.99
C THR A 61 7.13 21.00 -0.72
N ALA A 62 5.91 21.37 -1.05
CA ALA A 62 5.45 22.74 -0.86
C ALA A 62 5.39 23.13 0.63
N LEU A 63 4.99 22.22 1.52
CA LEU A 63 4.94 22.47 2.95
C LEU A 63 6.33 22.73 3.54
N GLU A 64 7.33 21.92 3.20
CA GLU A 64 8.68 22.12 3.71
C GLU A 64 9.34 23.38 3.17
N LEU A 65 9.12 23.74 1.89
CA LEU A 65 9.55 25.02 1.33
C LEU A 65 8.90 26.21 2.06
N LYS A 66 7.59 26.14 2.31
CA LYS A 66 6.87 27.17 3.06
C LYS A 66 7.40 27.32 4.48
N ARG A 67 7.64 26.21 5.19
CA ARG A 67 8.23 26.19 6.55
C ARG A 67 9.62 26.84 6.60
N ALA A 68 10.41 26.65 5.55
CA ALA A 68 11.72 27.27 5.41
C ALA A 68 11.65 28.74 4.95
N GLY A 69 10.45 29.29 4.72
CA GLY A 69 10.24 30.70 4.31
C GLY A 69 10.48 30.96 2.82
N TRP A 70 10.46 29.91 1.97
CA TRP A 70 10.56 30.10 0.53
C TRP A 70 9.22 30.54 -0.06
N PRO A 71 9.21 31.50 -1.02
CA PRO A 71 8.00 31.82 -1.77
C PRO A 71 7.59 30.61 -2.61
N VAL A 72 6.51 29.92 -2.23
CA VAL A 72 6.04 28.71 -2.89
C VAL A 72 4.59 28.81 -3.32
N LYS A 73 4.30 28.35 -4.52
CA LYS A 73 2.96 28.15 -5.06
C LYS A 73 2.83 26.71 -5.55
N LEU A 74 1.77 26.01 -5.11
CA LEU A 74 1.43 24.67 -5.59
C LEU A 74 0.21 24.74 -6.49
N LEU A 75 0.35 24.22 -7.72
CA LEU A 75 -0.71 24.15 -8.73
C LEU A 75 -1.24 22.73 -8.83
N GLU A 76 -2.54 22.54 -8.58
CA GLU A 76 -3.24 21.25 -8.68
C GLU A 76 -4.40 21.35 -9.67
N ALA A 77 -4.44 20.43 -10.63
CA ALA A 77 -5.43 20.43 -11.70
C ALA A 77 -6.85 20.04 -11.24
N SER A 78 -6.96 19.21 -10.21
CA SER A 78 -8.26 18.79 -9.67
C SER A 78 -8.85 19.84 -8.71
N ASP A 79 -10.08 19.62 -8.33
CA ASP A 79 -10.82 20.40 -7.33
C ASP A 79 -10.49 20.01 -5.87
N ARG A 80 -9.61 19.03 -5.68
CA ARG A 80 -9.19 18.51 -4.38
C ARG A 80 -7.69 18.21 -4.31
N PRO A 81 -7.07 18.31 -3.13
CA PRO A 81 -5.70 17.82 -2.93
C PRO A 81 -5.66 16.29 -2.81
N GLY A 82 -4.47 15.73 -2.88
CA GLY A 82 -4.17 14.33 -2.53
C GLY A 82 -3.89 13.41 -3.71
N GLY A 83 -4.27 13.77 -4.92
CA GLY A 83 -4.07 12.89 -6.09
C GLY A 83 -4.69 11.51 -5.87
N ARG A 84 -3.86 10.45 -5.82
CA ARG A 84 -4.29 9.07 -5.55
C ARG A 84 -4.76 8.82 -4.10
N CYS A 85 -4.41 9.67 -3.13
CA CYS A 85 -4.99 9.66 -1.80
C CYS A 85 -6.41 10.24 -1.85
N LEU A 86 -7.34 9.38 -2.24
CA LEU A 86 -8.76 9.67 -2.44
C LEU A 86 -9.59 8.84 -1.47
N THR A 87 -10.58 9.47 -0.87
CA THR A 87 -11.65 8.77 -0.13
C THR A 87 -12.97 9.14 -0.77
N LEU A 88 -13.78 8.15 -1.12
CA LEU A 88 -15.11 8.31 -1.68
C LEU A 88 -16.17 8.18 -0.60
N ARG A 89 -17.15 9.08 -0.63
CA ARG A 89 -18.29 9.17 0.28
C ARG A 89 -19.58 9.43 -0.49
N ALA A 90 -20.69 9.37 0.19
CA ALA A 90 -22.00 9.71 -0.37
C ALA A 90 -21.97 11.06 -1.11
N GLY A 91 -22.50 11.07 -2.33
CA GLY A 91 -22.59 12.26 -3.20
C GLY A 91 -21.36 12.53 -4.07
N ASP A 92 -20.21 11.89 -3.81
CA ASP A 92 -19.03 12.03 -4.65
C ASP A 92 -19.27 11.48 -6.08
N THR A 93 -18.46 11.92 -7.02
CA THR A 93 -18.52 11.47 -8.42
C THR A 93 -17.15 10.99 -8.90
N VAL A 94 -17.08 9.78 -9.40
CA VAL A 94 -15.91 9.25 -10.11
C VAL A 94 -16.07 9.56 -11.59
N ARG A 95 -15.04 10.15 -12.21
CA ARG A 95 -15.01 10.45 -13.65
C ARG A 95 -13.79 9.80 -14.28
N GLU A 96 -14.00 8.98 -15.30
CA GLU A 96 -12.94 8.36 -16.10
C GLU A 96 -12.57 9.24 -17.29
N ALA A 97 -11.43 8.98 -17.92
CA ALA A 97 -10.89 9.80 -19.00
C ALA A 97 -11.73 9.74 -20.30
N ASP A 98 -12.49 8.67 -20.48
CA ASP A 98 -13.43 8.49 -21.60
C ASP A 98 -14.77 9.21 -21.40
N GLY A 99 -14.96 9.89 -20.27
CA GLY A 99 -16.19 10.59 -19.90
C GLY A 99 -17.16 9.75 -19.07
N THR A 100 -16.89 8.47 -18.85
CA THR A 100 -17.68 7.60 -17.96
C THR A 100 -17.75 8.21 -16.56
N THR A 101 -18.95 8.26 -15.99
CA THR A 101 -19.18 8.82 -14.64
C THR A 101 -19.96 7.84 -13.76
N GLN A 102 -19.61 7.81 -12.47
CA GLN A 102 -20.32 7.05 -11.44
C GLN A 102 -20.59 8.00 -10.27
N LYS A 103 -21.83 8.08 -9.82
CA LYS A 103 -22.20 8.78 -8.59
C LYS A 103 -22.19 7.80 -7.41
N VAL A 104 -21.62 8.24 -6.29
CA VAL A 104 -21.63 7.47 -5.05
C VAL A 104 -22.98 7.64 -4.37
N GLU A 105 -23.85 6.64 -4.48
CA GLU A 105 -25.23 6.65 -3.98
C GLU A 105 -25.35 6.05 -2.58
N TRP A 106 -24.25 5.96 -1.85
CA TRP A 106 -24.23 5.43 -0.48
C TRP A 106 -25.00 6.35 0.47
N ASP A 107 -25.40 5.79 1.60
CA ASP A 107 -25.97 6.59 2.67
C ASP A 107 -24.90 7.48 3.31
N SER A 108 -25.35 8.63 3.82
CA SER A 108 -24.46 9.60 4.46
C SER A 108 -24.24 9.26 5.92
N ALA A 109 -23.14 8.55 6.22
CA ALA A 109 -22.67 8.33 7.60
C ALA A 109 -21.14 8.35 7.64
N PRO A 110 -20.51 8.83 8.71
CA PRO A 110 -19.05 9.04 8.78
C PRO A 110 -18.21 7.79 8.52
N HIS A 111 -18.75 6.60 8.84
CA HIS A 111 -18.09 5.31 8.65
C HIS A 111 -18.37 4.67 7.29
N LEU A 112 -19.20 5.28 6.44
CA LEU A 112 -19.52 4.77 5.11
C LEU A 112 -18.64 5.45 4.06
N TYR A 113 -17.43 4.93 3.88
CA TYR A 113 -16.48 5.44 2.90
C TYR A 113 -15.60 4.32 2.33
N MET A 114 -14.96 4.58 1.19
CA MET A 114 -13.94 3.73 0.58
C MET A 114 -12.70 4.54 0.22
N ASN A 115 -11.54 3.94 0.38
CA ASN A 115 -10.26 4.45 -0.10
C ASN A 115 -9.85 3.71 -1.39
N PRO A 116 -10.11 4.24 -2.59
CA PRO A 116 -9.79 3.55 -3.85
C PRO A 116 -8.29 3.52 -4.16
N GLY A 117 -7.51 4.42 -3.59
CA GLY A 117 -6.05 4.44 -3.66
C GLY A 117 -5.42 3.80 -2.42
N PRO A 118 -4.40 4.41 -1.82
CA PRO A 118 -3.85 3.96 -0.54
C PRO A 118 -4.96 3.82 0.50
N ALA A 119 -4.86 2.83 1.37
CA ALA A 119 -5.85 2.62 2.42
C ALA A 119 -5.23 2.32 3.78
N ARG A 120 -3.93 2.03 3.82
CA ARG A 120 -3.19 1.60 5.01
C ARG A 120 -1.82 2.26 5.08
N ILE A 121 -1.29 2.37 6.30
CA ILE A 121 0.04 2.91 6.61
C ILE A 121 0.79 1.89 7.46
N PRO A 122 1.83 1.25 6.96
CA PRO A 122 2.71 0.40 7.75
C PRO A 122 3.36 1.17 8.90
N HIS A 123 3.53 0.51 10.05
CA HIS A 123 4.08 1.11 11.27
C HIS A 123 5.48 1.71 11.12
N HIS A 124 6.25 1.24 10.15
CA HIS A 124 7.62 1.70 9.87
C HIS A 124 7.69 2.84 8.85
N HIS A 125 6.58 3.26 8.25
CA HIS A 125 6.50 4.41 7.34
C HIS A 125 6.58 5.72 8.11
N ARG A 126 7.77 6.06 8.60
CA ARG A 126 8.00 7.14 9.57
C ARG A 126 7.77 8.52 9.00
N GLY A 127 8.02 8.74 7.71
CA GLY A 127 7.82 10.02 7.06
C GLY A 127 6.37 10.42 7.05
N ILE A 128 5.49 9.59 6.48
CA ILE A 128 4.05 9.90 6.41
C ILE A 128 3.40 9.91 7.80
N LEU A 129 3.80 9.00 8.71
CA LEU A 129 3.34 8.99 10.10
C LEU A 129 3.82 10.24 10.86
N GLY A 130 4.99 10.75 10.54
CA GLY A 130 5.52 12.01 11.05
C GLY A 130 4.62 13.19 10.69
N TYR A 131 4.19 13.29 9.44
CA TYR A 131 3.23 14.31 9.00
C TYR A 131 1.86 14.13 9.64
N CYS A 132 1.36 12.91 9.78
CA CYS A 132 0.11 12.66 10.50
C CYS A 132 0.17 13.23 11.93
N ARG A 133 1.25 12.94 12.66
CA ARG A 133 1.46 13.45 14.03
C ARG A 133 1.57 14.97 14.08
N GLN A 134 2.40 15.57 13.21
CA GLN A 134 2.65 17.00 13.19
C GLN A 134 1.40 17.82 12.84
N LEU A 135 0.52 17.26 12.01
CA LEU A 135 -0.67 17.92 11.52
C LEU A 135 -1.97 17.50 12.24
N GLY A 136 -1.86 16.69 13.29
CA GLY A 136 -2.99 16.26 14.10
C GLY A 136 -3.98 15.35 13.37
N VAL A 137 -3.50 14.53 12.40
CA VAL A 137 -4.35 13.53 11.73
C VAL A 137 -4.57 12.36 12.69
N ALA A 138 -5.83 12.15 13.09
CA ALA A 138 -6.20 11.02 13.93
C ALA A 138 -6.02 9.71 13.17
N LEU A 139 -5.39 8.73 13.82
CA LEU A 139 -5.13 7.40 13.28
C LEU A 139 -5.83 6.34 14.14
N GLU A 140 -6.24 5.28 13.49
CA GLU A 140 -6.78 4.07 14.10
C GLU A 140 -6.10 2.83 13.52
N PRO A 141 -6.10 1.67 14.22
CA PRO A 141 -5.59 0.43 13.68
C PRO A 141 -6.37 -0.02 12.44
N LEU A 142 -5.66 -0.52 11.44
CA LEU A 142 -6.24 -1.25 10.32
C LEU A 142 -5.92 -2.73 10.49
N VAL A 143 -6.93 -3.56 10.55
CA VAL A 143 -6.78 -5.01 10.63
C VAL A 143 -6.44 -5.54 9.23
N ASN A 144 -5.16 -5.80 8.99
CA ASN A 144 -4.69 -6.33 7.72
C ASN A 144 -4.79 -7.86 7.67
N GLN A 145 -4.54 -8.53 8.78
CA GLN A 145 -4.64 -9.97 8.94
C GLN A 145 -5.73 -10.34 9.95
N ASN A 146 -6.65 -11.19 9.53
CA ASN A 146 -7.72 -11.70 10.39
C ASN A 146 -7.88 -13.21 10.14
N GLY A 147 -7.75 -14.00 11.20
CA GLY A 147 -7.87 -15.45 11.11
C GLY A 147 -9.26 -15.94 10.74
N ALA A 148 -10.31 -15.13 10.90
CA ALA A 148 -11.66 -15.43 10.45
C ALA A 148 -11.92 -15.09 8.98
N ALA A 149 -11.10 -14.23 8.36
CA ALA A 149 -11.18 -13.95 6.94
C ALA A 149 -10.91 -15.22 6.12
N LEU A 150 -11.36 -15.24 4.87
CA LEU A 150 -11.46 -16.44 4.07
C LEU A 150 -10.43 -16.48 2.95
N ALA A 151 -10.04 -17.66 2.54
CA ALA A 151 -9.34 -17.90 1.28
C ALA A 151 -10.13 -18.92 0.44
N GLU A 152 -10.22 -18.69 -0.88
CA GLU A 152 -10.91 -19.59 -1.81
C GLU A 152 -10.11 -20.89 -1.94
N GLY A 153 -10.62 -21.96 -1.34
CA GLY A 153 -10.06 -23.30 -1.45
C GLY A 153 -10.70 -24.10 -2.60
N PRO A 154 -10.16 -25.29 -2.91
CA PRO A 154 -10.71 -26.14 -3.97
C PRO A 154 -12.17 -26.56 -3.73
N ASP A 155 -12.54 -26.79 -2.48
CA ASP A 155 -13.86 -27.29 -2.07
C ASP A 155 -14.73 -26.19 -1.43
N GLY A 156 -14.32 -24.92 -1.54
CA GLY A 156 -15.03 -23.78 -0.97
C GLY A 156 -14.14 -22.87 -0.10
N PRO A 157 -14.72 -21.84 0.52
CA PRO A 157 -13.98 -20.88 1.32
C PRO A 157 -13.49 -21.48 2.63
N VAL A 158 -12.21 -21.20 2.96
CA VAL A 158 -11.53 -21.71 4.16
C VAL A 158 -11.08 -20.54 5.03
N PRO A 159 -11.38 -20.52 6.34
CA PRO A 159 -10.85 -19.50 7.25
C PRO A 159 -9.30 -19.53 7.31
N LEU A 160 -8.67 -18.35 7.24
CA LEU A 160 -7.21 -18.23 7.24
C LEU A 160 -6.57 -18.85 8.49
N ARG A 161 -7.26 -18.87 9.66
CA ARG A 161 -6.77 -19.57 10.86
C ARG A 161 -6.58 -21.07 10.64
N GLN A 162 -7.50 -21.69 9.89
CA GLN A 162 -7.42 -23.11 9.56
C GLN A 162 -6.27 -23.40 8.62
N VAL A 163 -6.08 -22.55 7.60
CA VAL A 163 -4.92 -22.63 6.68
C VAL A 163 -3.61 -22.48 7.44
N ASN A 164 -3.49 -21.45 8.30
CA ASN A 164 -2.28 -21.19 9.09
C ASN A 164 -1.95 -22.34 10.04
N ALA A 165 -2.93 -22.89 10.73
CA ALA A 165 -2.74 -24.02 11.62
C ALA A 165 -2.31 -25.27 10.84
N GLY A 166 -2.95 -25.54 9.70
CA GLY A 166 -2.61 -26.65 8.81
C GLY A 166 -1.18 -26.55 8.25
N LEU A 167 -0.81 -25.38 7.72
CA LEU A 167 0.55 -25.15 7.20
C LEU A 167 1.62 -25.38 8.29
N ARG A 168 1.42 -24.81 9.49
CA ARG A 168 2.36 -25.00 10.60
C ARG A 168 2.44 -26.47 11.04
N GLY A 169 1.29 -27.15 11.13
CA GLY A 169 1.23 -28.55 11.51
C GLY A 169 1.93 -29.46 10.52
N VAL A 170 1.59 -29.33 9.24
CA VAL A 170 2.18 -30.15 8.16
C VAL A 170 3.68 -29.89 8.01
N VAL A 171 4.12 -28.64 8.00
CA VAL A 171 5.56 -28.31 7.88
C VAL A 171 6.33 -28.84 9.10
N ALA A 172 5.79 -28.71 10.30
CA ALA A 172 6.42 -29.23 11.51
C ALA A 172 6.51 -30.77 11.50
N GLU A 173 5.46 -31.46 11.06
CA GLU A 173 5.46 -32.91 10.91
C GLU A 173 6.48 -33.37 9.89
N LEU A 174 6.54 -32.74 8.71
CA LEU A 174 7.53 -33.06 7.67
C LEU A 174 8.96 -32.85 8.18
N ALA A 175 9.22 -31.74 8.89
CA ALA A 175 10.51 -31.46 9.51
C ALA A 175 10.86 -32.51 10.58
N ALA A 176 9.91 -32.88 11.44
CA ALA A 176 10.11 -33.89 12.48
C ALA A 176 10.43 -35.30 11.89
N LYS A 177 9.74 -35.67 10.81
CA LYS A 177 10.02 -36.90 10.06
C LYS A 177 11.40 -36.90 9.36
N GLY A 178 11.81 -35.74 8.84
CA GLY A 178 13.14 -35.50 8.27
C GLY A 178 14.23 -35.66 9.33
N LEU A 179 14.04 -35.05 10.51
CA LEU A 179 14.95 -35.24 11.65
C LEU A 179 15.13 -36.70 12.05
N ALA A 180 14.03 -37.45 12.12
CA ALA A 180 14.07 -38.87 12.50
C ALA A 180 14.83 -39.72 11.47
N ARG A 181 14.94 -39.29 10.22
CA ARG A 181 15.68 -39.95 9.13
C ARG A 181 17.14 -39.49 8.99
N GLY A 182 17.59 -38.56 9.84
CA GLY A 182 18.95 -38.01 9.77
C GLY A 182 19.25 -37.19 8.52
N THR A 183 18.24 -36.59 7.90
CA THR A 183 18.37 -35.80 6.64
C THR A 183 18.85 -34.39 6.82
N LEU A 184 19.07 -33.92 8.05
CA LEU A 184 19.60 -32.58 8.31
C LEU A 184 21.13 -32.58 8.28
N GLU A 185 21.70 -31.79 7.40
CA GLU A 185 23.15 -31.60 7.26
C GLU A 185 23.76 -30.68 8.36
N ALA A 186 22.99 -30.30 9.36
CA ALA A 186 23.46 -29.43 10.44
C ALA A 186 24.19 -30.24 11.54
N PRO A 187 25.33 -29.74 12.06
CA PRO A 187 26.02 -30.40 13.18
C PRO A 187 25.26 -30.15 14.49
N LEU A 188 24.20 -30.94 14.73
CA LEU A 188 23.38 -30.84 15.93
C LEU A 188 23.82 -31.87 16.99
N THR A 189 23.88 -31.43 18.24
CA THR A 189 24.08 -32.33 19.38
C THR A 189 22.78 -33.07 19.72
N VAL A 190 22.85 -34.10 20.56
CA VAL A 190 21.67 -34.83 21.05
C VAL A 190 20.69 -33.84 21.74
N SER A 191 21.22 -32.93 22.55
CA SER A 191 20.41 -31.88 23.24
C SER A 191 19.72 -30.95 22.24
N ASP A 192 20.40 -30.57 21.15
CA ASP A 192 19.80 -29.73 20.10
C ASP A 192 18.65 -30.45 19.38
N LEU A 193 18.81 -31.75 19.14
CA LEU A 193 17.76 -32.57 18.51
C LEU A 193 16.52 -32.69 19.40
N GLU A 194 16.71 -32.87 20.73
CA GLU A 194 15.61 -32.88 21.68
C GLU A 194 14.90 -31.51 21.75
N ALA A 195 15.64 -30.42 21.83
CA ALA A 195 15.11 -29.06 21.81
C ALA A 195 14.34 -28.79 20.51
N LEU A 196 14.88 -29.20 19.35
CA LEU A 196 14.22 -29.02 18.06
C LEU A 196 12.93 -29.84 17.96
N ARG A 197 12.90 -31.07 18.46
CA ARG A 197 11.66 -31.88 18.55
C ARG A 197 10.60 -31.20 19.41
N ALA A 198 11.00 -30.68 20.57
CA ALA A 198 10.10 -29.95 21.46
C ALA A 198 9.54 -28.66 20.78
N MET A 199 10.42 -27.93 20.08
CA MET A 199 10.04 -26.76 19.30
C MET A 199 9.04 -27.11 18.19
N LEU A 200 9.31 -28.13 17.39
CA LEU A 200 8.43 -28.58 16.30
C LEU A 200 7.07 -29.03 16.84
N ARG A 201 7.05 -29.76 17.97
CA ARG A 201 5.80 -30.14 18.63
C ARG A 201 4.98 -28.92 19.03
N GLY A 202 5.61 -27.94 19.66
CA GLY A 202 4.95 -26.69 20.08
C GLY A 202 4.52 -25.85 18.88
N PHE A 203 5.38 -25.66 17.88
CA PHE A 203 5.11 -24.87 16.69
C PHE A 203 3.96 -25.46 15.87
N GLY A 204 4.02 -26.75 15.55
CA GLY A 204 3.01 -27.47 14.76
C GLY A 204 1.78 -27.93 15.54
N ALA A 205 1.77 -27.82 16.88
CA ALA A 205 0.78 -28.46 17.74
C ALA A 205 0.65 -29.97 17.43
N LEU A 206 1.82 -30.66 17.33
CA LEU A 206 1.87 -32.08 17.01
C LEU A 206 1.57 -32.92 18.26
N ASP A 207 1.06 -34.14 18.01
CA ASP A 207 0.86 -35.14 19.06
C ASP A 207 2.21 -35.68 19.63
N HIS A 208 2.14 -36.65 20.54
CA HIS A 208 3.33 -37.25 21.14
C HIS A 208 4.18 -38.04 20.14
N GLU A 209 3.59 -38.47 19.03
CA GLU A 209 4.29 -39.17 17.93
C GLU A 209 4.78 -38.23 16.83
N LEU A 210 4.72 -36.91 17.11
CA LEU A 210 5.10 -35.80 16.20
C LEU A 210 4.28 -35.81 14.90
N ARG A 211 2.98 -36.18 14.97
CA ARG A 211 2.02 -36.14 13.86
C ARG A 211 1.06 -34.97 14.00
N TRP A 212 0.69 -34.39 12.89
CA TRP A 212 -0.37 -33.37 12.84
C TRP A 212 -1.74 -34.04 12.78
N GLN A 213 -2.54 -33.83 13.83
CA GLN A 213 -3.91 -34.38 13.96
C GLN A 213 -4.97 -33.25 14.00
N GLY A 214 -4.57 -31.99 13.73
CA GLY A 214 -5.39 -30.83 13.96
C GLY A 214 -5.22 -30.24 15.35
N SER A 215 -5.73 -29.02 15.54
CA SER A 215 -5.74 -28.36 16.85
C SER A 215 -6.78 -27.27 16.89
N SER A 216 -7.14 -26.80 18.11
CA SER A 216 -8.02 -25.63 18.33
C SER A 216 -7.51 -24.33 17.70
N ARG A 217 -6.23 -24.24 17.32
CA ARG A 217 -5.70 -23.10 16.55
C ARG A 217 -6.40 -22.93 15.17
N ALA A 218 -6.85 -24.04 14.58
CA ALA A 218 -7.61 -24.04 13.34
C ALA A 218 -9.04 -23.49 13.49
N GLY A 219 -9.56 -23.48 14.71
CA GLY A 219 -10.94 -23.11 15.05
C GLY A 219 -11.72 -24.29 15.64
N TRP A 220 -12.98 -24.06 15.90
CA TRP A 220 -13.89 -25.00 16.54
C TRP A 220 -15.03 -25.39 15.61
N ALA A 221 -15.23 -26.68 15.40
CA ALA A 221 -16.45 -27.21 14.79
C ALA A 221 -17.61 -27.12 15.79
N GLU A 222 -17.30 -27.42 17.06
CA GLU A 222 -18.22 -27.25 18.19
C GLU A 222 -17.47 -26.41 19.23
N ARG A 223 -17.98 -25.20 19.53
CA ARG A 223 -17.31 -24.29 20.47
C ARG A 223 -17.38 -24.85 21.89
N PRO A 224 -16.28 -24.75 22.67
CA PRO A 224 -16.31 -25.09 24.09
C PRO A 224 -17.27 -24.15 24.83
N GLY A 225 -17.97 -24.72 25.79
CA GLY A 225 -18.89 -24.03 26.69
C GLY A 225 -18.83 -24.68 28.06
N LEU A 226 -19.94 -25.18 28.52
CA LEU A 226 -19.97 -26.06 29.70
C LEU A 226 -19.36 -27.43 29.43
N GLU A 227 -19.40 -27.84 28.15
CA GLU A 227 -18.78 -29.06 27.65
C GLU A 227 -17.52 -28.74 26.82
N PRO A 228 -16.56 -29.71 26.71
CA PRO A 228 -15.38 -29.56 25.86
C PRO A 228 -15.77 -29.30 24.39
N GLY A 229 -15.06 -28.33 23.74
CA GLY A 229 -15.26 -28.09 22.33
C GLY A 229 -14.59 -29.16 21.46
N LYS A 230 -14.97 -29.18 20.16
CA LYS A 230 -14.37 -30.02 19.14
C LYS A 230 -13.69 -29.15 18.08
N ALA A 231 -12.39 -29.31 17.89
CA ALA A 231 -11.66 -28.59 16.86
C ALA A 231 -12.15 -29.00 15.44
N VAL A 232 -12.01 -28.08 14.48
CA VAL A 232 -12.26 -28.42 13.07
C VAL A 232 -11.25 -29.46 12.60
N ALA A 233 -11.67 -30.32 11.65
CA ALA A 233 -10.80 -31.29 11.04
C ALA A 233 -9.63 -30.60 10.32
N PRO A 234 -8.41 -31.19 10.33
CA PRO A 234 -7.29 -30.65 9.58
C PRO A 234 -7.55 -30.68 8.08
N LEU A 235 -7.04 -29.66 7.38
CA LEU A 235 -6.98 -29.69 5.91
C LEU A 235 -5.94 -30.73 5.47
N ASP A 236 -6.22 -31.39 4.36
CA ASP A 236 -5.25 -32.28 3.75
C ASP A 236 -4.09 -31.49 3.08
N LEU A 237 -2.98 -32.18 2.83
CA LEU A 237 -1.80 -31.55 2.23
C LEU A 237 -2.11 -30.98 0.83
N ARG A 238 -2.95 -31.62 0.03
CA ARG A 238 -3.25 -31.16 -1.34
C ARG A 238 -4.00 -29.84 -1.32
N ALA A 239 -4.96 -29.69 -0.40
CA ALA A 239 -5.64 -28.42 -0.20
C ALA A 239 -4.64 -27.31 0.18
N LEU A 240 -3.74 -27.58 1.14
CA LEU A 240 -2.72 -26.62 1.60
C LEU A 240 -1.71 -26.22 0.52
N LEU A 241 -1.50 -27.05 -0.52
CA LEU A 241 -0.66 -26.70 -1.68
C LEU A 241 -1.33 -25.71 -2.63
N ASN A 242 -2.63 -25.39 -2.45
CA ASN A 242 -3.31 -24.36 -3.24
C ASN A 242 -2.67 -22.98 -3.00
N PRO A 243 -2.20 -22.28 -4.07
CA PRO A 243 -1.51 -21.00 -3.93
C PRO A 243 -2.34 -19.90 -3.25
N VAL A 244 -3.65 -19.90 -3.41
CA VAL A 244 -4.52 -18.90 -2.77
C VAL A 244 -4.51 -19.08 -1.26
N LEU A 245 -4.54 -20.32 -0.79
CA LEU A 245 -4.54 -20.63 0.64
C LEU A 245 -3.23 -20.19 1.30
N TRP A 246 -2.09 -20.71 0.84
CA TRP A 246 -0.83 -20.44 1.52
C TRP A 246 -0.36 -18.97 1.34
N ARG A 247 -0.57 -18.35 0.16
CA ARG A 247 -0.26 -16.93 -0.04
C ARG A 247 -1.14 -16.01 0.79
N GLY A 248 -2.44 -16.34 0.92
CA GLY A 248 -3.34 -15.59 1.80
C GLY A 248 -2.93 -15.70 3.27
N ALA A 249 -2.53 -16.89 3.70
CA ALA A 249 -2.08 -17.14 5.07
C ALA A 249 -0.78 -16.39 5.43
N THR A 250 0.18 -16.30 4.48
CA THR A 250 1.48 -15.65 4.69
C THR A 250 1.53 -14.19 4.25
N PHE A 251 0.44 -13.64 3.74
CA PHE A 251 0.38 -12.29 3.18
C PHE A 251 0.92 -11.20 4.10
N ALA A 252 0.65 -11.30 5.39
CA ALA A 252 1.06 -10.30 6.38
C ALA A 252 2.45 -10.54 6.99
N GLU A 253 3.25 -11.49 6.47
CA GLU A 253 4.62 -11.74 6.93
C GLU A 253 5.62 -10.72 6.38
N GLY A 254 5.35 -10.15 5.19
CA GLY A 254 6.16 -9.06 4.65
C GLY A 254 6.04 -7.81 5.51
N ILE A 255 7.17 -7.11 5.73
CA ILE A 255 7.23 -5.95 6.63
C ILE A 255 6.22 -4.85 6.28
N ASP A 256 5.97 -4.62 4.98
CA ASP A 256 4.99 -3.62 4.50
C ASP A 256 3.54 -4.06 4.70
N TYR A 257 3.31 -5.30 5.12
CA TYR A 257 1.98 -5.87 5.36
C TYR A 257 1.81 -6.36 6.80
N ALA A 258 2.89 -6.36 7.59
CA ALA A 258 2.88 -6.81 8.98
C ALA A 258 2.11 -5.85 9.90
N ALA A 259 1.56 -6.40 10.97
CA ALA A 259 0.99 -5.58 12.05
C ALA A 259 2.11 -4.75 12.74
N THR A 260 1.86 -3.52 13.23
CA THR A 260 0.56 -2.86 13.24
C THR A 260 0.40 -2.01 11.98
N MET A 261 -0.73 -2.17 11.32
CA MET A 261 -1.13 -1.28 10.24
C MET A 261 -2.03 -0.19 10.80
N LEU A 262 -1.94 1.00 10.23
CA LEU A 262 -2.71 2.16 10.63
C LEU A 262 -3.51 2.71 9.45
N GLN A 263 -4.59 3.41 9.73
CA GLN A 263 -5.35 4.21 8.77
C GLN A 263 -5.79 5.52 9.42
N PRO A 264 -5.98 6.61 8.67
CA PRO A 264 -6.62 7.80 9.20
C PRO A 264 -8.10 7.54 9.47
N THR A 265 -8.59 7.98 10.63
CA THR A 265 -10.01 7.97 10.96
C THR A 265 -10.80 8.78 9.93
N GLY A 266 -11.85 8.18 9.37
CA GLY A 266 -12.71 8.82 8.37
C GLY A 266 -12.14 8.86 6.94
N GLY A 267 -10.98 8.25 6.66
CA GLY A 267 -10.46 8.04 5.31
C GLY A 267 -9.08 8.63 5.04
N ILE A 268 -8.42 8.08 4.04
CA ILE A 268 -7.00 8.39 3.74
C ILE A 268 -6.77 9.84 3.29
N ASP A 269 -7.77 10.48 2.71
CA ASP A 269 -7.70 11.87 2.25
C ASP A 269 -7.53 12.89 3.40
N ALA A 270 -7.75 12.46 4.66
CA ALA A 270 -7.49 13.29 5.84
C ALA A 270 -6.05 13.80 5.89
N ILE A 271 -5.08 13.00 5.43
CA ILE A 271 -3.67 13.39 5.35
C ILE A 271 -3.49 14.53 4.35
N ALA A 272 -4.03 14.38 3.15
CA ALA A 272 -3.92 15.39 2.10
C ALA A 272 -4.64 16.68 2.48
N ARG A 273 -5.81 16.59 3.14
CA ARG A 273 -6.54 17.76 3.65
C ARG A 273 -5.76 18.50 4.74
N ALA A 274 -5.10 17.77 5.64
CA ALA A 274 -4.28 18.36 6.69
C ALA A 274 -3.06 19.10 6.12
N LEU A 275 -2.36 18.50 5.13
CA LEU A 275 -1.27 19.14 4.40
C LEU A 275 -1.75 20.38 3.64
N ALA A 276 -2.88 20.30 2.93
CA ALA A 276 -3.47 21.41 2.20
C ALA A 276 -3.88 22.55 3.14
N LYS A 277 -4.46 22.23 4.29
CA LYS A 277 -4.80 23.24 5.32
C LYS A 277 -3.56 23.98 5.82
N ALA A 278 -2.44 23.29 6.02
CA ALA A 278 -1.17 23.90 6.44
C ALA A 278 -0.55 24.78 5.32
N LEU A 279 -0.79 24.46 4.07
CA LEU A 279 -0.38 25.26 2.92
C LEU A 279 -1.20 26.54 2.75
N GLY A 280 -2.50 26.51 3.05
CA GLY A 280 -3.39 27.66 2.87
C GLY A 280 -3.32 28.20 1.44
N ASP A 281 -3.17 29.53 1.30
CA ASP A 281 -3.17 30.22 0.00
C ASP A 281 -2.03 29.84 -0.95
N SER A 282 -1.02 29.12 -0.47
CA SER A 282 0.03 28.59 -1.34
C SER A 282 -0.48 27.46 -2.26
N LEU A 283 -1.62 26.86 -1.98
CA LEU A 283 -2.27 25.83 -2.80
C LEU A 283 -3.34 26.44 -3.70
N VAL A 284 -3.23 26.21 -4.99
CA VAL A 284 -4.21 26.64 -6.00
C VAL A 284 -4.79 25.38 -6.66
N LEU A 285 -6.04 25.07 -6.30
CA LEU A 285 -6.81 23.99 -6.93
C LEU A 285 -7.40 24.44 -8.28
N GLN A 286 -7.77 23.47 -9.12
CA GLN A 286 -8.32 23.69 -10.47
C GLN A 286 -7.37 24.51 -11.37
N ALA A 287 -6.07 24.38 -11.13
CA ALA A 287 -4.98 25.00 -11.87
C ALA A 287 -4.31 23.96 -12.77
N GLU A 288 -4.79 23.83 -13.99
CA GLU A 288 -4.30 22.84 -14.96
C GLU A 288 -3.09 23.39 -15.71
N VAL A 289 -1.90 22.90 -15.36
CA VAL A 289 -0.68 23.20 -16.10
C VAL A 289 -0.68 22.45 -17.41
N PHE A 290 -0.37 23.10 -18.51
CA PHE A 290 -0.34 22.52 -19.84
C PHE A 290 0.98 22.72 -20.59
N ALA A 291 1.81 23.71 -20.22
CA ALA A 291 3.12 23.90 -20.83
C ALA A 291 4.17 24.43 -19.84
N LEU A 292 5.43 24.01 -20.06
CA LEU A 292 6.62 24.42 -19.31
C LEU A 292 7.74 24.77 -20.26
N ARG A 293 8.42 25.89 -20.03
CA ARG A 293 9.58 26.33 -20.81
C ARG A 293 10.66 26.94 -19.95
N ARG A 294 11.91 26.59 -20.20
CA ARG A 294 13.05 27.26 -19.60
C ARG A 294 13.11 28.70 -20.09
N VAL A 295 13.45 29.58 -19.17
CA VAL A 295 13.69 31.00 -19.46
C VAL A 295 14.94 31.45 -18.69
N PRO A 296 15.56 32.59 -19.02
CA PRO A 296 16.65 33.13 -18.23
C PRO A 296 16.27 33.25 -16.76
N GLY A 297 17.05 32.62 -15.89
CA GLY A 297 16.83 32.63 -14.44
C GLY A 297 15.78 31.65 -13.88
N GLY A 298 15.21 30.74 -14.70
CA GLY A 298 14.25 29.75 -14.20
C GLY A 298 13.39 29.09 -15.26
N ALA A 299 12.10 28.93 -14.96
CA ALA A 299 11.11 28.36 -15.88
C ALA A 299 9.81 29.13 -15.86
N ARG A 300 9.17 29.19 -17.02
CA ARG A 300 7.82 29.69 -17.24
C ARG A 300 6.85 28.52 -17.18
N VAL A 301 5.79 28.68 -16.39
CA VAL A 301 4.69 27.72 -16.22
C VAL A 301 3.43 28.34 -16.79
N GLU A 302 2.82 27.64 -17.75
CA GLU A 302 1.56 28.06 -18.37
C GLU A 302 0.45 27.13 -17.90
N TRP A 303 -0.63 27.72 -17.39
CA TRP A 303 -1.70 26.98 -16.78
C TRP A 303 -3.08 27.63 -16.99
N ARG A 304 -4.12 26.84 -16.86
CA ARG A 304 -5.52 27.22 -17.02
C ARG A 304 -6.21 27.25 -15.68
N ASP A 305 -6.76 28.42 -15.31
CA ASP A 305 -7.57 28.58 -14.09
C ASP A 305 -9.02 28.16 -14.38
N ARG A 306 -9.35 26.90 -14.06
CA ARG A 306 -10.69 26.35 -14.32
C ARG A 306 -11.76 26.96 -13.41
N ARG A 307 -11.40 27.54 -12.25
CA ARG A 307 -12.32 28.28 -11.37
C ARG A 307 -12.83 29.58 -12.02
N ARG A 308 -12.08 30.11 -12.97
CA ARG A 308 -12.36 31.38 -13.66
C ARG A 308 -12.64 31.16 -15.15
N GLY A 309 -13.46 30.15 -15.46
CA GLY A 309 -13.85 29.87 -16.84
C GLY A 309 -12.70 29.42 -17.76
N GLY A 310 -11.63 28.87 -17.21
CA GLY A 310 -10.49 28.40 -17.98
C GLY A 310 -9.52 29.50 -18.43
N LYS A 311 -9.51 30.66 -17.73
CA LYS A 311 -8.59 31.76 -18.03
C LYS A 311 -7.15 31.28 -18.03
N LEU A 312 -6.43 31.58 -19.12
CA LEU A 312 -5.00 31.26 -19.26
C LEU A 312 -4.17 32.19 -18.35
N LYS A 313 -3.20 31.60 -17.70
CA LYS A 313 -2.23 32.28 -16.85
C LYS A 313 -0.82 31.81 -17.16
N GLN A 314 0.14 32.69 -16.91
CA GLN A 314 1.56 32.43 -17.07
C GLN A 314 2.28 32.98 -15.85
N GLU A 315 3.17 32.19 -15.27
CA GLU A 315 3.99 32.59 -14.14
C GLU A 315 5.42 32.09 -14.34
N THR A 316 6.39 32.80 -13.78
CA THR A 316 7.81 32.43 -13.83
C THR A 316 8.29 32.15 -12.41
N ALA A 317 9.07 31.08 -12.24
CA ALA A 317 9.73 30.72 -10.99
C ALA A 317 11.19 30.36 -11.25
N ALA A 318 12.04 30.58 -10.27
CA ALA A 318 13.44 30.21 -10.37
C ALA A 318 13.62 28.66 -10.44
N GLN A 319 12.77 27.95 -9.75
CA GLN A 319 12.76 26.47 -9.74
C GLN A 319 11.33 25.97 -9.83
N VAL A 320 11.14 24.82 -10.47
CA VAL A 320 9.86 24.13 -10.61
C VAL A 320 10.00 22.69 -10.16
N VAL A 321 9.12 22.24 -9.27
CA VAL A 321 9.05 20.83 -8.85
C VAL A 321 7.89 20.13 -9.55
N LEU A 322 8.20 19.10 -10.30
CA LEU A 322 7.24 18.27 -11.05
C LEU A 322 6.85 17.05 -10.19
N ALA A 323 5.72 17.15 -9.51
CA ALA A 323 5.19 16.10 -8.64
C ALA A 323 4.00 15.37 -9.28
N LEU A 324 4.17 15.01 -10.56
CA LEU A 324 3.16 14.39 -11.42
C LEU A 324 3.46 12.91 -11.64
N PRO A 325 2.44 12.04 -11.83
CA PRO A 325 2.67 10.69 -12.33
C PRO A 325 3.38 10.72 -13.70
N ALA A 326 4.30 9.77 -13.95
CA ALA A 326 5.10 9.78 -15.17
C ALA A 326 4.25 9.79 -16.46
N PRO A 327 3.13 9.03 -16.58
CA PRO A 327 2.29 9.11 -17.79
C PRO A 327 1.63 10.48 -18.02
N VAL A 328 1.37 11.21 -16.95
CA VAL A 328 0.82 12.58 -17.02
C VAL A 328 1.92 13.56 -17.42
N LEU A 329 3.10 13.46 -16.81
CA LEU A 329 4.26 14.30 -17.14
C LEU A 329 4.75 14.07 -18.57
N ALA A 330 4.75 12.82 -19.05
CA ALA A 330 5.14 12.48 -20.41
C ALA A 330 4.22 13.09 -21.49
N ALA A 331 2.96 13.35 -21.13
CA ALA A 331 1.98 13.98 -22.02
C ALA A 331 1.96 15.52 -21.95
N LEU A 332 2.68 16.11 -20.98
CA LEU A 332 2.73 17.55 -20.80
C LEU A 332 3.66 18.19 -21.86
N ASP A 333 3.28 19.33 -22.39
CA ASP A 333 4.13 20.09 -23.32
C ASP A 333 5.31 20.73 -22.55
N THR A 334 6.50 20.14 -22.72
CA THR A 334 7.71 20.53 -21.97
C THR A 334 8.94 20.58 -22.86
N ASP A 335 9.93 21.35 -22.45
CA ASP A 335 11.27 21.36 -23.04
C ASP A 335 12.27 20.45 -22.32
N LEU A 336 11.78 19.42 -21.64
CA LEU A 336 12.60 18.33 -21.12
C LEU A 336 13.37 17.64 -22.24
N SER A 337 14.56 17.14 -21.95
CA SER A 337 15.38 16.40 -22.92
C SER A 337 14.63 15.21 -23.53
N ALA A 338 14.90 14.89 -24.79
CA ALA A 338 14.31 13.74 -25.47
C ALA A 338 14.52 12.46 -24.64
N ARG A 339 15.75 12.25 -24.17
CA ARG A 339 16.11 11.09 -23.32
C ARG A 339 15.19 10.96 -22.10
N ARG A 340 14.87 12.06 -21.41
CA ARG A 340 13.99 12.03 -20.24
C ARG A 340 12.54 11.77 -20.62
N ARG A 341 12.06 12.43 -21.68
CA ARG A 341 10.69 12.19 -22.17
C ARG A 341 10.47 10.74 -22.60
N ASP A 342 11.45 10.13 -23.27
CA ASP A 342 11.37 8.73 -23.70
C ASP A 342 11.37 7.81 -22.47
N ALA A 343 12.29 8.01 -21.54
CA ALA A 343 12.30 7.24 -20.29
C ALA A 343 10.99 7.34 -19.50
N LEU A 344 10.32 8.50 -19.47
CA LEU A 344 9.00 8.66 -18.82
C LEU A 344 7.89 7.89 -19.55
N ARG A 345 7.95 7.81 -20.88
CA ARG A 345 6.98 7.05 -21.71
C ARG A 345 7.15 5.55 -21.55
N ASP A 346 8.39 5.09 -21.36
CA ASP A 346 8.73 3.67 -21.21
C ASP A 346 8.37 3.08 -19.85
N LEU A 347 7.97 3.91 -18.87
CA LEU A 347 7.57 3.43 -17.56
C LEU A 347 6.20 2.75 -17.62
N PHE A 348 6.17 1.50 -17.19
CA PHE A 348 4.92 0.78 -17.03
C PHE A 348 4.23 1.14 -15.71
N TYR A 349 2.96 1.53 -15.80
CA TYR A 349 2.11 1.79 -14.65
C TYR A 349 1.03 0.72 -14.52
N ALA A 350 0.95 0.12 -13.34
CA ALA A 350 -0.03 -0.92 -13.05
C ALA A 350 -1.46 -0.43 -13.23
N SER A 351 -2.26 -1.22 -13.94
CA SER A 351 -3.70 -0.97 -14.11
C SER A 351 -4.49 -1.55 -12.93
N ALA A 352 -4.20 -1.09 -11.72
CA ALA A 352 -4.91 -1.54 -10.53
C ALA A 352 -6.25 -0.84 -10.35
N GLY A 353 -7.17 -1.52 -9.67
CA GLY A 353 -8.50 -0.98 -9.41
C GLY A 353 -9.12 -1.51 -8.12
N LYS A 354 -10.10 -0.77 -7.63
CA LYS A 354 -10.93 -1.17 -6.49
C LYS A 354 -12.40 -0.96 -6.81
N LEU A 355 -13.23 -1.84 -6.26
CA LEU A 355 -14.68 -1.73 -6.30
C LEU A 355 -15.23 -1.99 -4.91
N ALA A 356 -16.16 -1.15 -4.48
CA ALA A 356 -16.82 -1.32 -3.19
C ALA A 356 -18.35 -1.30 -3.34
N PHE A 357 -18.99 -1.92 -2.38
CA PHE A 357 -20.45 -2.00 -2.23
C PHE A 357 -20.86 -1.44 -0.88
N GLN A 358 -22.01 -0.80 -0.82
CA GLN A 358 -22.71 -0.65 0.44
C GLN A 358 -23.48 -1.94 0.74
N CYS A 359 -23.41 -2.38 2.00
CA CYS A 359 -24.19 -3.49 2.53
C CYS A 359 -25.16 -2.97 3.59
N ASP A 360 -26.41 -3.43 3.54
CA ASP A 360 -27.45 -3.02 4.51
C ASP A 360 -27.25 -3.61 5.90
N ARG A 361 -26.49 -4.67 6.00
CA ARG A 361 -25.99 -5.27 7.24
C ARG A 361 -24.55 -5.71 7.06
N ARG A 362 -23.83 -5.78 8.13
CA ARG A 362 -22.43 -6.24 8.17
C ARG A 362 -22.40 -7.76 8.31
N PHE A 363 -22.88 -8.48 7.29
CA PHE A 363 -23.02 -9.95 7.29
C PHE A 363 -21.72 -10.67 7.66
N TRP A 364 -20.57 -10.09 7.30
CA TRP A 364 -19.27 -10.64 7.66
C TRP A 364 -18.98 -10.62 9.17
N GLU A 365 -19.56 -9.67 9.93
CA GLU A 365 -19.49 -9.66 11.40
C GLU A 365 -20.50 -10.65 11.99
N ASP A 366 -21.74 -10.61 11.54
CA ASP A 366 -22.86 -11.39 12.09
C ASP A 366 -22.69 -12.89 11.85
N GLU A 367 -22.28 -13.29 10.64
CA GLU A 367 -22.22 -14.70 10.21
C GLU A 367 -20.81 -15.31 10.36
N HIS A 368 -19.76 -14.52 10.18
CA HIS A 368 -18.40 -15.03 10.10
C HIS A 368 -17.47 -14.51 11.21
N ALA A 369 -17.93 -13.61 12.06
CA ALA A 369 -17.13 -12.93 13.08
C ALA A 369 -15.85 -12.29 12.50
N ILE A 370 -15.94 -11.70 11.31
CA ILE A 370 -14.84 -11.01 10.64
C ILE A 370 -14.90 -9.52 11.00
N TYR A 371 -13.96 -9.05 11.79
CA TYR A 371 -13.82 -7.65 12.20
C TYR A 371 -12.58 -7.05 11.54
N GLY A 372 -12.73 -6.50 10.34
CA GLY A 372 -11.62 -6.12 9.48
C GLY A 372 -10.91 -7.33 8.87
N GLY A 373 -9.85 -7.08 8.11
CA GLY A 373 -9.06 -8.14 7.46
C GLY A 373 -9.33 -8.28 5.97
N ILE A 374 -8.67 -9.25 5.37
CA ILE A 374 -8.64 -9.48 3.93
C ILE A 374 -8.96 -10.94 3.65
N SER A 375 -9.92 -11.18 2.76
CA SER A 375 -10.15 -12.48 2.14
C SER A 375 -9.52 -12.54 0.75
N PHE A 376 -9.10 -13.74 0.34
CA PHE A 376 -8.32 -13.97 -0.88
C PHE A 376 -9.03 -14.91 -1.85
N SER A 377 -8.98 -14.57 -3.14
CA SER A 377 -9.58 -15.34 -4.22
C SER A 377 -8.59 -15.57 -5.37
N ALA A 378 -8.74 -16.68 -6.09
CA ALA A 378 -8.04 -16.95 -7.35
C ALA A 378 -8.62 -16.15 -8.53
N ARG A 379 -9.80 -15.59 -8.36
CA ARG A 379 -10.55 -14.88 -9.40
C ARG A 379 -10.04 -13.46 -9.60
N ASP A 380 -10.60 -12.75 -10.59
CA ASP A 380 -10.19 -11.37 -10.93
C ASP A 380 -10.31 -10.39 -9.76
N VAL A 381 -11.24 -10.58 -8.84
CA VAL A 381 -11.39 -9.73 -7.63
C VAL A 381 -10.15 -9.74 -6.73
N ASN A 382 -9.32 -10.75 -6.78
CA ASN A 382 -8.13 -11.02 -5.97
C ASN A 382 -8.39 -10.98 -4.45
N GLN A 383 -8.89 -9.87 -3.94
CA GLN A 383 -9.08 -9.64 -2.50
C GLN A 383 -10.41 -8.94 -2.22
N LEU A 384 -11.06 -9.36 -1.13
CA LEU A 384 -12.14 -8.64 -0.47
C LEU A 384 -11.60 -8.09 0.85
N TRP A 385 -11.89 -6.80 1.14
CA TRP A 385 -11.45 -6.16 2.38
C TRP A 385 -12.66 -5.77 3.22
N TYR A 386 -12.64 -6.19 4.47
CA TYR A 386 -13.65 -5.84 5.45
C TYR A 386 -13.23 -4.57 6.19
N PRO A 387 -14.13 -3.59 6.40
CA PRO A 387 -13.75 -2.34 7.06
C PRO A 387 -13.30 -2.57 8.50
N SER A 388 -12.19 -1.96 8.88
CA SER A 388 -11.61 -2.00 10.24
C SER A 388 -12.15 -0.86 11.12
N HIS A 389 -13.33 -0.35 10.79
CA HIS A 389 -13.99 0.73 11.51
C HIS A 389 -15.51 0.55 11.47
N GLY A 390 -16.22 1.31 12.31
CA GLY A 390 -17.69 1.25 12.39
C GLY A 390 -18.21 -0.14 12.80
N PHE A 391 -17.49 -0.88 13.65
CA PHE A 391 -17.90 -2.19 14.16
C PHE A 391 -19.27 -2.09 14.83
N HIS A 392 -20.08 -3.11 14.65
CA HIS A 392 -21.47 -3.20 15.11
C HIS A 392 -22.43 -2.15 14.53
N ALA A 393 -21.99 -1.28 13.61
CA ALA A 393 -22.91 -0.45 12.85
C ALA A 393 -23.77 -1.34 11.94
N ARG A 394 -25.03 -0.94 11.71
CA ARG A 394 -25.94 -1.71 10.85
C ARG A 394 -25.37 -1.88 9.44
N ARG A 395 -24.88 -0.78 8.82
CA ARG A 395 -24.39 -0.75 7.45
C ARG A 395 -22.88 -0.68 7.41
N GLY A 396 -22.29 -1.10 6.27
CA GLY A 396 -20.86 -0.99 6.03
C GLY A 396 -20.54 -0.86 4.55
N ILE A 397 -19.36 -0.35 4.24
CA ILE A 397 -18.79 -0.38 2.89
C ILE A 397 -17.81 -1.53 2.81
N LEU A 398 -18.16 -2.55 2.02
CA LEU A 398 -17.30 -3.68 1.75
C LEU A 398 -16.49 -3.42 0.49
N LEU A 399 -15.16 -3.49 0.56
CA LEU A 399 -14.32 -3.49 -0.63
C LEU A 399 -14.43 -4.88 -1.28
N GLY A 400 -15.28 -4.96 -2.31
CA GLY A 400 -15.63 -6.22 -2.99
C GLY A 400 -14.64 -6.66 -4.05
N ALA A 401 -13.69 -5.81 -4.43
CA ALA A 401 -12.56 -6.17 -5.28
C ALA A 401 -11.38 -5.24 -5.03
N TYR A 402 -10.19 -5.80 -4.89
CA TYR A 402 -8.93 -5.09 -4.98
C TYR A 402 -7.99 -5.82 -5.92
N ILE A 403 -7.85 -5.28 -7.12
CA ILE A 403 -7.13 -5.86 -8.24
C ILE A 403 -5.80 -5.12 -8.38
N TRP A 404 -4.68 -5.87 -8.36
CA TRP A 404 -3.32 -5.30 -8.26
C TRP A 404 -2.62 -5.10 -9.61
N GLY A 405 -3.33 -5.16 -10.72
CA GLY A 405 -2.75 -5.00 -12.03
C GLY A 405 -2.69 -6.32 -12.84
N GLY A 406 -1.71 -6.44 -13.74
CA GLY A 406 -1.62 -7.58 -14.64
C GLY A 406 -2.83 -7.74 -15.55
N ALA A 407 -3.11 -8.95 -16.02
CA ALA A 407 -4.23 -9.24 -16.91
C ALA A 407 -5.61 -8.95 -16.25
N ALA A 408 -5.75 -9.22 -14.95
CA ALA A 408 -6.97 -8.93 -14.21
C ALA A 408 -7.24 -7.41 -14.16
N GLY A 409 -6.20 -6.60 -13.89
CA GLY A 409 -6.30 -5.15 -13.92
C GLY A 409 -6.67 -4.58 -15.29
N ALA A 410 -6.11 -5.14 -16.34
CA ALA A 410 -6.46 -4.76 -17.72
C ALA A 410 -7.93 -5.08 -18.05
N ARG A 411 -8.40 -6.29 -17.69
CA ARG A 411 -9.82 -6.66 -17.86
C ARG A 411 -10.73 -5.74 -17.06
N PHE A 412 -10.38 -5.44 -15.82
CA PHE A 412 -11.15 -4.54 -14.98
C PHE A 412 -11.26 -3.13 -15.58
N ALA A 413 -10.14 -2.56 -16.04
CA ALA A 413 -10.11 -1.23 -16.67
C ALA A 413 -10.90 -1.18 -17.98
N GLY A 414 -10.90 -2.27 -18.77
CA GLY A 414 -11.64 -2.35 -20.04
C GLY A 414 -13.16 -2.56 -19.90
N ARG A 415 -13.67 -2.85 -18.69
CA ARG A 415 -15.09 -3.05 -18.43
C ARG A 415 -15.79 -1.74 -18.05
N THR A 416 -17.07 -1.62 -18.38
CA THR A 416 -17.93 -0.57 -17.83
C THR A 416 -18.10 -0.73 -16.32
N PRO A 417 -18.48 0.33 -15.57
CA PRO A 417 -18.74 0.22 -14.13
C PRO A 417 -19.76 -0.86 -13.76
N GLN A 418 -20.80 -1.04 -14.58
CA GLN A 418 -21.79 -2.09 -14.38
C GLN A 418 -21.17 -3.48 -14.56
N GLN A 419 -20.42 -3.71 -15.62
CA GLN A 419 -19.73 -5.00 -15.87
C GLN A 419 -18.70 -5.32 -14.77
N ARG A 420 -18.02 -4.30 -14.22
CA ARG A 420 -17.13 -4.46 -13.06
C ARG A 420 -17.90 -4.95 -11.83
N ALA A 421 -19.08 -4.38 -11.60
CA ALA A 421 -19.93 -4.76 -10.47
C ALA A 421 -20.48 -6.18 -10.62
N GLU A 422 -20.99 -6.53 -11.81
CA GLU A 422 -21.48 -7.87 -12.12
C GLU A 422 -20.40 -8.94 -11.91
N ALA A 423 -19.18 -8.68 -12.42
CA ALA A 423 -18.06 -9.58 -12.23
C ALA A 423 -17.65 -9.71 -10.75
N ALA A 424 -17.62 -8.60 -10.00
CA ALA A 424 -17.29 -8.62 -8.59
C ALA A 424 -18.33 -9.37 -7.75
N VAL A 425 -19.62 -9.29 -8.12
CA VAL A 425 -20.68 -10.07 -7.47
C VAL A 425 -20.51 -11.56 -7.75
N ALA A 426 -20.27 -11.94 -9.00
CA ALA A 426 -20.08 -13.33 -9.39
C ALA A 426 -18.86 -13.96 -8.72
N ASP A 427 -17.74 -13.23 -8.68
CA ASP A 427 -16.52 -13.70 -8.06
C ASP A 427 -16.61 -13.75 -6.51
N GLY A 428 -17.25 -12.75 -5.90
CA GLY A 428 -17.42 -12.66 -4.46
C GLY A 428 -18.26 -13.80 -3.87
N ALA A 429 -19.17 -14.38 -4.67
CA ALA A 429 -19.99 -15.53 -4.29
C ALA A 429 -19.15 -16.79 -3.99
N ALA A 430 -17.92 -16.89 -4.51
CA ALA A 430 -17.00 -17.99 -4.17
C ALA A 430 -16.51 -17.93 -2.70
N LEU A 431 -16.52 -16.75 -2.09
CA LEU A 431 -16.14 -16.54 -0.68
C LEU A 431 -17.38 -16.46 0.23
N HIS A 432 -18.48 -15.90 -0.27
CA HIS A 432 -19.72 -15.72 0.48
C HIS A 432 -20.90 -16.12 -0.41
N PRO A 433 -21.52 -17.29 -0.22
CA PRO A 433 -22.56 -17.80 -1.11
C PRO A 433 -23.76 -16.85 -1.32
N ASP A 434 -24.17 -16.11 -0.28
CA ASP A 434 -25.25 -15.13 -0.35
C ASP A 434 -24.80 -13.71 -0.75
N TYR A 435 -23.59 -13.56 -1.28
CA TYR A 435 -22.96 -12.28 -1.59
C TYR A 435 -23.85 -11.35 -2.43
N ALA A 436 -24.45 -11.89 -3.50
CA ALA A 436 -25.31 -11.13 -4.41
C ALA A 436 -26.53 -10.49 -3.72
N LYS A 437 -27.03 -11.10 -2.63
CA LYS A 437 -28.16 -10.57 -1.85
C LYS A 437 -27.75 -9.52 -0.83
N ALA A 438 -26.46 -9.52 -0.46
CA ALA A 438 -25.92 -8.71 0.63
C ALA A 438 -25.33 -7.37 0.15
N VAL A 439 -24.94 -7.26 -1.13
CA VAL A 439 -24.21 -6.11 -1.69
C VAL A 439 -25.08 -5.27 -2.61
N ALA A 440 -24.93 -3.93 -2.53
CA ALA A 440 -25.67 -2.98 -3.35
C ALA A 440 -24.85 -1.72 -3.63
N LYS A 441 -25.33 -0.84 -4.48
CA LYS A 441 -24.77 0.49 -4.76
C LYS A 441 -23.26 0.43 -5.08
N PRO A 442 -22.84 -0.29 -6.13
CA PRO A 442 -21.43 -0.44 -6.49
C PRO A 442 -20.79 0.87 -6.90
N VAL A 443 -19.53 1.07 -6.54
CA VAL A 443 -18.68 2.15 -7.06
C VAL A 443 -17.28 1.61 -7.29
N SER A 444 -16.72 1.90 -8.46
CA SER A 444 -15.41 1.41 -8.86
C SER A 444 -14.47 2.54 -9.28
N VAL A 445 -13.17 2.33 -9.05
CA VAL A 445 -12.10 3.18 -9.59
C VAL A 445 -11.06 2.29 -10.25
N ALA A 446 -10.91 2.44 -11.56
CA ALA A 446 -9.82 1.88 -12.35
C ALA A 446 -8.76 2.96 -12.55
N TRP A 447 -7.61 2.84 -11.87
CA TRP A 447 -6.61 3.90 -11.87
C TRP A 447 -6.01 4.18 -13.24
N GLY A 448 -5.96 3.19 -14.14
CA GLY A 448 -5.56 3.37 -15.53
C GLY A 448 -6.45 4.35 -16.31
N ASN A 449 -7.75 4.39 -15.96
CA ASN A 449 -8.75 5.24 -16.60
C ASN A 449 -8.88 6.63 -15.96
N MET A 450 -8.20 6.89 -14.84
CA MET A 450 -8.29 8.18 -14.15
C MET A 450 -7.43 9.23 -14.86
N PRO A 451 -8.01 10.37 -15.30
CA PRO A 451 -7.35 11.30 -16.23
C PRO A 451 -6.07 11.93 -15.69
N LEU A 452 -6.00 12.18 -14.36
CA LEU A 452 -4.85 12.81 -13.69
C LEU A 452 -3.90 11.80 -13.02
N ALA A 453 -4.12 10.49 -13.20
CA ALA A 453 -3.25 9.44 -12.69
C ALA A 453 -2.69 8.54 -13.77
N ARG A 454 -3.56 8.08 -14.69
CA ARG A 454 -3.25 7.18 -15.82
C ARG A 454 -2.51 5.90 -15.40
N GLY A 455 -2.79 5.43 -14.17
CA GLY A 455 -2.19 4.25 -13.57
C GLY A 455 -2.13 4.35 -12.04
N ALA A 456 -1.92 3.22 -11.40
CA ALA A 456 -1.91 3.12 -9.95
C ALA A 456 -0.52 3.40 -9.34
N TRP A 457 0.51 2.72 -9.81
CA TRP A 457 1.92 2.87 -9.43
C TRP A 457 2.84 2.38 -10.54
N VAL A 458 4.11 2.75 -10.48
CA VAL A 458 5.11 2.28 -11.42
C VAL A 458 5.58 0.86 -11.05
N GLU A 459 5.80 0.04 -12.06
CA GLU A 459 6.51 -1.24 -11.94
C GLU A 459 7.83 -1.13 -12.69
N TRP A 460 8.92 -1.06 -11.94
CA TRP A 460 10.26 -0.93 -12.48
C TRP A 460 10.80 -2.29 -12.91
N THR A 461 11.45 -2.34 -14.08
CA THR A 461 12.33 -3.44 -14.46
C THR A 461 13.75 -3.20 -13.96
N GLU A 462 14.55 -4.26 -13.76
CA GLU A 462 15.95 -4.11 -13.35
C GLU A 462 16.77 -3.22 -14.29
N PRO A 463 16.69 -3.33 -15.63
CA PRO A 463 17.37 -2.41 -16.53
C PRO A 463 16.94 -0.94 -16.34
N GLN A 464 15.67 -0.69 -16.14
CA GLN A 464 15.17 0.67 -15.89
C GLN A 464 15.65 1.23 -14.56
N LEU A 465 15.73 0.40 -13.49
CA LEU A 465 16.31 0.80 -12.19
C LEU A 465 17.79 1.19 -12.33
N ALA A 466 18.54 0.49 -13.15
CA ALA A 466 19.95 0.79 -13.35
C ALA A 466 20.18 2.04 -14.23
N GLN A 467 19.36 2.28 -15.25
CA GLN A 467 19.65 3.29 -16.29
C GLN A 467 18.73 4.53 -16.20
N SER A 468 17.40 4.30 -16.07
CA SER A 468 16.42 5.38 -16.13
C SER A 468 16.16 6.01 -14.77
N TYR A 469 16.09 5.22 -13.70
CA TYR A 469 15.75 5.70 -12.36
C TYR A 469 16.72 6.79 -11.83
N PRO A 470 18.06 6.66 -11.89
CA PRO A 470 18.97 7.71 -11.43
C PRO A 470 18.81 9.01 -12.22
N MET A 471 18.62 8.92 -13.54
CA MET A 471 18.42 10.06 -14.42
C MET A 471 17.07 10.74 -14.15
N LEU A 472 15.98 9.98 -14.00
CA LEU A 472 14.64 10.53 -13.74
C LEU A 472 14.56 11.20 -12.38
N ARG A 473 15.28 10.73 -11.37
CA ARG A 473 15.34 11.32 -10.03
C ARG A 473 16.16 12.61 -9.98
N GLY A 474 17.15 12.75 -10.85
CA GLY A 474 18.02 13.94 -10.89
C GLY A 474 17.30 15.17 -11.43
N PRO A 475 17.76 16.39 -11.11
CA PRO A 475 17.23 17.62 -11.68
C PRO A 475 17.58 17.76 -13.17
N GLU A 476 16.84 18.62 -13.87
CA GLU A 476 17.16 19.01 -15.26
C GLU A 476 16.95 20.51 -15.44
N GLY A 477 18.03 21.29 -15.33
CA GLY A 477 17.97 22.74 -15.29
C GLY A 477 17.14 23.22 -14.09
N PRO A 478 16.11 24.06 -14.28
CA PRO A 478 15.27 24.55 -13.20
C PRO A 478 14.24 23.53 -12.72
N TYR A 479 14.15 22.34 -13.34
CA TYR A 479 13.17 21.32 -13.03
C TYR A 479 13.70 20.30 -12.04
N HIS A 480 12.96 20.09 -10.96
CA HIS A 480 13.16 19.05 -9.96
C HIS A 480 11.97 18.08 -10.02
N PHE A 481 12.13 16.84 -9.57
CA PHE A 481 11.15 15.79 -9.74
C PHE A 481 10.86 15.11 -8.39
N ALA A 482 9.58 14.90 -8.10
CA ALA A 482 9.12 14.17 -6.93
C ALA A 482 7.92 13.29 -7.27
N GLY A 483 7.77 12.17 -6.59
CA GLY A 483 6.68 11.21 -6.80
C GLY A 483 7.06 9.84 -6.25
N GLU A 484 6.10 9.02 -5.88
CA GLU A 484 6.40 7.66 -5.33
C GLU A 484 7.22 6.80 -6.31
N HIS A 485 7.05 7.03 -7.61
CA HIS A 485 7.81 6.37 -8.67
C HIS A 485 9.30 6.71 -8.66
N LEU A 486 9.73 7.74 -7.97
CA LEU A 486 11.13 8.15 -7.79
C LEU A 486 11.70 7.70 -6.44
N SER A 487 11.19 6.61 -5.90
CA SER A 487 11.69 5.91 -4.73
C SER A 487 11.66 4.40 -4.95
N HIS A 488 12.37 3.62 -4.12
CA HIS A 488 12.25 2.16 -4.09
C HIS A 488 11.03 1.68 -3.27
N GLN A 489 10.23 2.60 -2.74
CA GLN A 489 8.95 2.32 -2.07
C GLN A 489 7.79 2.73 -2.97
N THR A 490 7.72 2.14 -4.17
CA THR A 490 6.61 2.35 -5.11
C THR A 490 5.30 1.83 -4.53
N ALA A 491 4.17 2.40 -4.96
CA ALA A 491 2.83 2.10 -4.46
C ALA A 491 2.53 2.55 -3.01
N TRP A 492 3.47 3.17 -2.32
CA TRP A 492 3.31 3.66 -0.95
C TRP A 492 3.39 5.19 -0.83
N MET A 493 2.64 5.75 0.10
CA MET A 493 2.72 7.19 0.42
C MET A 493 4.10 7.59 0.96
N GLU A 494 4.77 6.68 1.68
CA GLU A 494 6.12 6.89 2.17
C GLU A 494 7.11 7.16 1.03
N GLY A 495 7.00 6.43 -0.07
CA GLY A 495 7.82 6.68 -1.27
C GLY A 495 7.64 8.09 -1.82
N ALA A 496 6.41 8.61 -1.78
CA ALA A 496 6.15 9.99 -2.17
C ALA A 496 6.82 11.00 -1.23
N VAL A 497 6.83 10.74 0.08
CA VAL A 497 7.51 11.58 1.08
C VAL A 497 9.02 11.55 0.88
N ILE A 498 9.61 10.36 0.76
CA ILE A 498 11.06 10.18 0.56
C ILE A 498 11.52 10.89 -0.72
N SER A 499 10.78 10.76 -1.81
CA SER A 499 11.13 11.42 -3.06
C SER A 499 11.01 12.95 -2.99
N ALA A 500 10.01 13.47 -2.24
CA ALA A 500 9.88 14.90 -1.97
C ALA A 500 11.10 15.42 -1.19
N TRP A 501 11.52 14.72 -0.16
CA TRP A 501 12.72 15.08 0.61
C TRP A 501 14.00 15.06 -0.24
N ALA A 502 14.16 14.05 -1.09
CA ALA A 502 15.29 13.97 -2.02
C ALA A 502 15.32 15.14 -3.03
N ALA A 503 14.14 15.55 -3.53
CA ALA A 503 14.05 16.74 -4.40
C ALA A 503 14.44 18.02 -3.65
N LEU A 504 13.98 18.19 -2.41
CA LEU A 504 14.33 19.34 -1.55
C LEU A 504 15.83 19.40 -1.25
N GLU A 505 16.46 18.25 -0.95
CA GLU A 505 17.92 18.19 -0.78
C GLU A 505 18.67 18.61 -2.06
N GLY A 506 18.18 18.18 -3.23
CA GLY A 506 18.74 18.61 -4.52
C GLY A 506 18.61 20.11 -4.73
N MET A 507 17.47 20.70 -4.35
CA MET A 507 17.23 22.14 -4.44
C MET A 507 18.13 22.95 -3.48
N ALA A 508 18.39 22.45 -2.29
CA ALA A 508 19.23 23.13 -1.30
C ALA A 508 20.71 23.21 -1.72
N ARG A 509 21.14 22.35 -2.64
CA ARG A 509 22.53 22.31 -3.17
C ARG A 509 22.71 23.12 -4.46
N ALA A 510 21.63 23.53 -5.11
CA ALA A 510 21.61 24.31 -6.36
C ALA A 510 21.52 25.81 -6.10
#